data_05e1f8ac44c90da5a99fc50dcf75e85e
#
_entry.id   05e1f8ac44c90da5a99fc50dcf75e85e
#
_cell.length_a   1.000
_cell.length_b   1.000
_cell.length_c   1.000
_cell.angle_alpha   90.00
_cell.angle_beta   90.00
_cell.angle_gamma   90.00
#
_symmetry.space_group_name_H-M   'P 1'
#
loop_
_entity.id
_entity.type
_entity.pdbx_description
1 polymer ?
#
loop_
_entity_poly.entity_id
_entity_poly.type
_entity_poly.pdbx_seq_one_letter_code
_entity_poly.pdbx_strand_id
1 'polypeptide(L)'
;MKKLWIVLLSLFLLTGCGQKPETPVPPSDPSPTQQEPNEPPASTEPETPARAEQVDLTFFVEGEEEALPATLYVGDGYSLYIPDEDWDGPEQSTESGVPTDTWVSAFNSDVALSVSRYGDMTVTEARDTFAQSSGYEFEDLMGGSPDDPLTGTNEKGEYLSFFVAAGGADSYAVSWRYPAEAAEGFG
;
A
#
# COMPACT_ATOMS: atom_id res chain seq x y z
N MET A 1 -15.44 -42.54 18.93
CA MET A 1 -15.95 -42.07 20.24
C MET A 1 -16.20 -40.57 20.14
N LYS A 2 -17.50 -40.24 20.17
CA LYS A 2 -17.99 -38.84 20.03
C LYS A 2 -17.75 -38.09 21.33
N LYS A 3 -17.20 -36.89 21.30
CA LYS A 3 -17.36 -35.93 22.39
C LYS A 3 -17.80 -34.56 21.81
N LEU A 4 -19.09 -34.39 21.95
CA LEU A 4 -19.89 -33.18 21.80
C LEU A 4 -19.50 -32.23 22.94
N TRP A 5 -19.07 -30.98 22.61
CA TRP A 5 -19.03 -29.91 23.60
C TRP A 5 -19.93 -28.77 23.13
N ILE A 6 -21.04 -28.68 23.84
CA ILE A 6 -21.97 -27.55 23.81
C ILE A 6 -21.43 -26.52 24.78
N VAL A 7 -21.25 -25.29 24.35
CA VAL A 7 -21.01 -24.14 25.26
C VAL A 7 -22.00 -23.06 24.96
N LEU A 8 -22.73 -22.78 26.00
CA LEU A 8 -23.81 -21.85 26.25
C LEU A 8 -23.60 -20.42 25.69
N LEU A 9 -24.71 -20.00 25.09
CA LEU A 9 -25.06 -18.61 24.79
C LEU A 9 -25.43 -17.88 26.10
N SER A 10 -24.74 -16.79 26.45
CA SER A 10 -25.17 -15.88 27.52
C SER A 10 -25.55 -14.53 26.91
N LEU A 11 -26.87 -14.35 26.86
CA LEU A 11 -27.57 -13.13 26.47
C LEU A 11 -27.61 -12.17 27.67
N PHE A 12 -26.99 -11.00 27.55
CA PHE A 12 -27.19 -9.88 28.50
C PHE A 12 -27.98 -8.76 27.81
N LEU A 13 -29.25 -8.69 28.15
CA LEU A 13 -30.12 -7.54 27.93
C LEU A 13 -29.99 -6.60 29.13
N LEU A 14 -29.58 -5.37 28.87
CA LEU A 14 -29.74 -4.27 29.81
C LEU A 14 -30.56 -3.16 29.15
N THR A 15 -31.84 -3.16 29.49
CA THR A 15 -32.78 -2.06 29.29
C THR A 15 -32.56 -1.01 30.38
N GLY A 16 -32.36 0.22 30.00
CA GLY A 16 -32.32 1.38 30.89
C GLY A 16 -33.11 2.54 30.31
N CYS A 17 -34.42 2.60 30.62
CA CYS A 17 -35.24 3.79 30.44
C CYS A 17 -34.94 4.79 31.55
N GLY A 18 -34.57 6.02 31.19
CA GLY A 18 -34.50 7.17 32.08
C GLY A 18 -35.38 8.28 31.55
N GLN A 19 -36.57 8.46 32.12
CA GLN A 19 -37.47 9.59 31.88
C GLN A 19 -36.93 10.86 32.54
N LYS A 20 -36.98 11.99 31.82
CA LYS A 20 -36.68 13.32 32.28
C LYS A 20 -38.00 14.06 32.56
N PRO A 21 -38.18 14.74 33.74
CA PRO A 21 -39.36 15.53 33.97
C PRO A 21 -39.28 16.90 33.29
N GLU A 22 -40.40 17.30 32.76
CA GLU A 22 -40.66 18.63 32.19
C GLU A 22 -40.81 19.68 33.29
N THR A 23 -40.32 20.89 33.06
CA THR A 23 -40.66 22.10 33.82
C THR A 23 -41.03 23.22 32.84
N PRO A 24 -42.02 24.06 33.16
CA PRO A 24 -42.75 24.85 32.18
C PRO A 24 -42.13 26.21 31.85
N VAL A 25 -42.45 26.65 30.65
CA VAL A 25 -42.04 27.89 30.00
C VAL A 25 -42.90 29.06 30.48
N PRO A 26 -42.38 30.28 30.61
CA PRO A 26 -43.14 31.52 30.38
C PRO A 26 -42.71 32.25 29.11
N PRO A 27 -43.56 33.03 28.50
CA PRO A 27 -43.40 33.58 27.18
C PRO A 27 -42.77 34.96 27.17
N SER A 28 -42.02 35.29 26.14
CA SER A 28 -41.95 36.65 25.58
C SER A 28 -41.12 36.66 24.29
N ASP A 29 -41.77 37.09 23.27
CA ASP A 29 -41.29 37.65 21.99
C ASP A 29 -40.38 38.88 22.22
N PRO A 30 -39.50 39.33 21.28
CA PRO A 30 -39.72 39.38 19.84
C PRO A 30 -38.55 38.96 18.96
N SER A 31 -38.92 38.57 17.78
CA SER A 31 -38.17 38.57 16.50
C SER A 31 -37.21 39.77 16.32
N PRO A 32 -36.39 39.81 15.35
CA PRO A 32 -35.69 38.81 14.52
C PRO A 32 -34.29 39.26 14.11
N THR A 33 -33.46 38.38 13.80
CA THR A 33 -32.46 38.65 12.75
C THR A 33 -32.11 37.32 12.13
N GLN A 34 -32.48 37.13 10.90
CA GLN A 34 -31.98 36.08 10.07
C GLN A 34 -30.44 36.19 10.03
N GLN A 35 -29.79 35.37 10.80
CA GLN A 35 -28.41 35.04 10.54
C GLN A 35 -28.42 33.96 9.48
N GLU A 36 -27.91 34.34 8.34
CA GLU A 36 -27.47 33.47 7.25
C GLU A 36 -26.73 32.26 7.83
N PRO A 37 -27.01 31.02 7.41
CA PRO A 37 -26.26 29.85 7.88
C PRO A 37 -24.79 30.06 7.47
N ASN A 38 -23.95 30.25 8.47
CA ASN A 38 -22.51 30.23 8.30
C ASN A 38 -22.14 28.83 7.83
N GLU A 39 -21.91 28.71 6.54
CA GLU A 39 -21.36 27.49 5.93
C GLU A 39 -20.07 27.15 6.68
N PRO A 40 -19.92 25.94 7.25
CA PRO A 40 -18.67 25.60 7.90
C PRO A 40 -17.55 25.73 6.88
N PRO A 41 -16.40 26.31 7.25
CA PRO A 41 -15.27 26.44 6.33
C PRO A 41 -14.96 25.04 5.79
N ALA A 42 -14.92 24.95 4.45
CA ALA A 42 -14.50 23.74 3.76
C ALA A 42 -13.20 23.25 4.41
N SER A 43 -13.24 22.04 4.92
CA SER A 43 -12.06 21.37 5.45
C SER A 43 -11.05 21.30 4.32
N THR A 44 -10.05 22.17 4.38
CA THR A 44 -8.91 22.09 3.46
C THR A 44 -8.16 20.83 3.88
N GLU A 45 -8.37 19.76 3.15
CA GLU A 45 -7.54 18.56 3.23
C GLU A 45 -6.09 19.04 3.06
N PRO A 46 -5.14 18.63 3.92
CA PRO A 46 -3.77 19.07 3.80
C PRO A 46 -3.24 18.62 2.43
N GLU A 47 -2.97 19.58 1.56
CA GLU A 47 -2.34 19.30 0.27
C GLU A 47 -1.00 18.62 0.54
N THR A 48 -0.90 17.33 0.17
CA THR A 48 0.38 16.63 0.15
C THR A 48 1.31 17.43 -0.78
N PRO A 49 2.49 17.86 -0.32
CA PRO A 49 3.39 18.65 -1.14
C PRO A 49 3.67 17.89 -2.44
N ALA A 50 3.49 18.56 -3.56
CA ALA A 50 3.76 17.96 -4.88
C ALA A 50 5.22 17.50 -4.91
N ARG A 51 5.45 16.23 -5.29
CA ARG A 51 6.80 15.68 -5.48
C ARG A 51 7.45 16.35 -6.69
N ALA A 52 8.75 16.58 -6.64
CA ALA A 52 9.50 17.12 -7.78
C ALA A 52 9.41 16.14 -8.96
N GLU A 53 9.38 16.68 -10.20
CA GLU A 53 9.35 15.84 -11.41
C GLU A 53 10.66 15.05 -11.59
N GLN A 54 11.77 15.62 -11.17
CA GLN A 54 13.10 15.02 -11.25
C GLN A 54 13.84 15.18 -9.94
N VAL A 55 14.63 14.16 -9.59
CA VAL A 55 15.51 14.14 -8.42
C VAL A 55 16.79 13.39 -8.74
N ASP A 56 17.84 13.63 -7.97
CA ASP A 56 19.00 12.75 -7.93
C ASP A 56 18.80 11.76 -6.78
N LEU A 57 18.70 10.46 -7.11
CA LEU A 57 18.72 9.39 -6.12
C LEU A 57 20.16 9.18 -5.66
N THR A 58 20.37 9.23 -4.35
CA THR A 58 21.70 9.03 -3.78
C THR A 58 21.84 7.61 -3.27
N PHE A 59 22.89 6.92 -3.64
CA PHE A 59 23.24 5.58 -3.18
C PHE A 59 24.74 5.46 -2.95
N PHE A 60 25.17 4.38 -2.32
CA PHE A 60 26.59 4.18 -2.00
C PHE A 60 27.09 2.93 -2.72
N VAL A 61 28.17 3.10 -3.49
CA VAL A 61 28.91 2.02 -4.13
C VAL A 61 30.31 1.97 -3.53
N GLU A 62 30.68 0.85 -2.95
CA GLU A 62 31.99 0.64 -2.32
C GLU A 62 32.38 1.74 -1.28
N GLY A 63 31.36 2.41 -0.71
CA GLY A 63 31.55 3.49 0.29
C GLY A 63 31.67 4.89 -0.32
N GLU A 64 31.60 5.02 -1.62
CA GLU A 64 31.49 6.31 -2.31
C GLU A 64 30.02 6.64 -2.61
N GLU A 65 29.65 7.92 -2.42
CA GLU A 65 28.31 8.41 -2.72
C GLU A 65 28.19 8.68 -4.21
N GLU A 66 27.19 8.07 -4.83
CA GLU A 66 26.85 8.30 -6.24
C GLU A 66 25.43 8.86 -6.35
N ALA A 67 25.21 9.67 -7.37
CA ALA A 67 23.92 10.27 -7.68
C ALA A 67 23.41 9.72 -9.02
N LEU A 68 22.14 9.31 -9.04
CA LEU A 68 21.47 8.77 -10.22
C LEU A 68 20.25 9.65 -10.53
N PRO A 69 20.22 10.37 -11.65
CA PRO A 69 19.04 11.12 -12.08
C PRO A 69 17.84 10.22 -12.23
N ALA A 70 16.70 10.66 -11.70
CA ALA A 70 15.47 9.89 -11.75
C ALA A 70 14.26 10.80 -11.99
N THR A 71 13.32 10.33 -12.77
CA THR A 71 12.06 11.00 -13.10
C THR A 71 10.89 10.38 -12.33
N LEU A 72 10.01 11.25 -11.85
CA LEU A 72 8.79 10.83 -11.15
C LEU A 72 7.82 10.19 -12.14
N TYR A 73 7.53 8.92 -11.93
CA TYR A 73 6.41 8.24 -12.54
C TYR A 73 5.17 8.34 -11.64
N VAL A 74 4.03 8.65 -12.23
CA VAL A 74 2.73 8.70 -11.54
C VAL A 74 1.83 7.66 -12.17
N GLY A 75 1.59 6.59 -11.42
CA GLY A 75 0.68 5.50 -11.76
C GLY A 75 -0.71 5.71 -11.17
N ASP A 76 -1.55 4.67 -11.26
CA ASP A 76 -2.90 4.70 -10.70
C ASP A 76 -2.86 4.48 -9.17
N GLY A 77 -2.89 5.59 -8.44
CA GLY A 77 -2.90 5.64 -6.97
C GLY A 77 -1.52 5.53 -6.30
N TYR A 78 -0.44 5.57 -7.05
CA TYR A 78 0.92 5.57 -6.51
C TYR A 78 1.86 6.47 -7.32
N SER A 79 3.03 6.75 -6.79
CA SER A 79 4.12 7.38 -7.54
C SER A 79 5.47 6.91 -7.03
N LEU A 80 6.44 6.77 -7.94
CA LEU A 80 7.81 6.40 -7.61
C LEU A 80 8.78 7.09 -8.56
N TYR A 81 10.05 7.18 -8.17
CA TYR A 81 11.11 7.66 -9.03
C TYR A 81 11.75 6.48 -9.76
N ILE A 82 11.84 6.60 -11.09
CA ILE A 82 12.53 5.64 -11.95
C ILE A 82 13.80 6.31 -12.44
N PRO A 83 14.98 5.67 -12.33
CA PRO A 83 16.20 6.17 -12.92
C PRO A 83 16.03 6.47 -14.42
N ASP A 84 16.57 7.60 -14.90
CA ASP A 84 16.38 8.05 -16.28
C ASP A 84 17.11 7.15 -17.28
N GLU A 85 18.14 6.46 -16.83
CA GLU A 85 18.91 5.52 -17.62
C GLU A 85 18.60 4.10 -17.14
N ASP A 86 18.81 3.11 -18.02
CA ASP A 86 18.84 1.69 -17.69
C ASP A 86 17.49 1.00 -17.52
N TRP A 87 16.37 1.69 -17.64
CA TRP A 87 15.02 1.11 -17.50
C TRP A 87 14.12 1.43 -18.69
N ASP A 88 13.55 0.39 -19.29
CA ASP A 88 12.51 0.48 -20.31
C ASP A 88 11.14 0.24 -19.69
N GLY A 89 10.13 1.05 -20.06
CA GLY A 89 8.76 0.85 -19.58
C GLY A 89 8.06 2.15 -19.13
N PRO A 90 6.94 2.05 -18.36
CA PRO A 90 6.36 0.78 -17.95
C PRO A 90 5.56 0.07 -19.04
N GLU A 91 5.62 -1.24 -19.08
CA GLU A 91 4.63 -2.08 -19.74
C GLU A 91 3.49 -2.34 -18.76
N GLN A 92 2.26 -2.09 -19.20
CA GLN A 92 1.07 -2.28 -18.37
C GLN A 92 0.41 -3.62 -18.69
N SER A 93 0.10 -4.40 -17.65
CA SER A 93 -0.62 -5.65 -17.77
C SER A 93 -1.73 -5.79 -16.74
N THR A 94 -2.69 -6.66 -17.03
CA THR A 94 -3.74 -7.08 -16.10
C THR A 94 -3.83 -8.61 -16.05
N GLU A 95 -2.71 -9.27 -16.25
CA GLU A 95 -2.65 -10.72 -16.14
C GLU A 95 -3.08 -11.15 -14.73
N SER A 96 -3.77 -12.26 -14.63
CA SER A 96 -4.34 -12.77 -13.38
C SER A 96 -5.32 -11.80 -12.67
N GLY A 97 -5.80 -10.75 -13.37
CA GLY A 97 -6.75 -9.77 -12.81
C GLY A 97 -6.13 -8.72 -11.89
N VAL A 98 -4.80 -8.67 -11.78
CA VAL A 98 -4.05 -7.69 -10.98
C VAL A 98 -3.40 -6.67 -11.92
N PRO A 99 -3.81 -5.39 -11.89
CA PRO A 99 -3.14 -4.35 -12.65
C PRO A 99 -1.68 -4.23 -12.21
N THR A 100 -0.76 -4.27 -13.17
CA THR A 100 0.68 -4.25 -12.90
C THR A 100 1.40 -3.39 -13.93
N ASP A 101 2.24 -2.48 -13.44
CA ASP A 101 3.19 -1.71 -14.23
C ASP A 101 4.57 -2.34 -14.06
N THR A 102 5.26 -2.62 -15.18
CA THR A 102 6.56 -3.30 -15.16
C THR A 102 7.60 -2.52 -15.96
N TRP A 103 8.75 -2.28 -15.36
CA TRP A 103 9.97 -1.76 -16.00
C TRP A 103 10.98 -2.88 -16.11
N VAL A 104 11.66 -2.94 -17.22
CA VAL A 104 12.69 -3.94 -17.50
C VAL A 104 14.04 -3.25 -17.68
N SER A 105 15.10 -3.83 -17.13
CA SER A 105 16.44 -3.26 -17.32
C SER A 105 16.86 -3.33 -18.77
N ALA A 106 17.35 -2.21 -19.31
CA ALA A 106 17.88 -2.13 -20.66
C ALA A 106 19.15 -3.00 -20.86
N PHE A 107 19.86 -3.35 -19.77
CA PHE A 107 21.06 -4.19 -19.81
C PHE A 107 20.77 -5.68 -19.67
N ASN A 108 19.71 -6.02 -18.94
CA ASN A 108 19.38 -7.41 -18.68
C ASN A 108 17.85 -7.57 -18.55
N SER A 109 17.23 -8.16 -19.56
CA SER A 109 15.78 -8.38 -19.61
C SER A 109 15.24 -9.31 -18.51
N ASP A 110 16.10 -10.02 -17.80
CA ASP A 110 15.72 -10.85 -16.66
C ASP A 110 15.63 -10.06 -15.36
N VAL A 111 16.09 -8.79 -15.37
CA VAL A 111 15.95 -7.84 -14.28
C VAL A 111 14.73 -6.96 -14.53
N ALA A 112 13.79 -6.96 -13.60
CA ALA A 112 12.56 -6.18 -13.71
C ALA A 112 12.11 -5.60 -12.36
N LEU A 113 11.57 -4.38 -12.41
CA LEU A 113 10.84 -3.73 -11.32
C LEU A 113 9.35 -3.75 -11.68
N SER A 114 8.49 -4.11 -10.74
CA SER A 114 7.05 -4.08 -10.97
C SER A 114 6.29 -3.49 -9.79
N VAL A 115 5.17 -2.84 -10.10
CA VAL A 115 4.19 -2.38 -9.10
C VAL A 115 2.85 -2.99 -9.44
N SER A 116 2.34 -3.83 -8.53
CA SER A 116 1.06 -4.52 -8.67
C SER A 116 0.04 -3.96 -7.69
N ARG A 117 -1.15 -3.58 -8.18
CA ARG A 117 -2.22 -2.99 -7.36
C ARG A 117 -3.21 -4.05 -6.90
N TYR A 118 -3.46 -4.10 -5.61
CA TYR A 118 -4.45 -4.95 -4.95
C TYR A 118 -5.57 -4.08 -4.38
N GLY A 119 -6.69 -4.00 -5.11
CA GLY A 119 -7.85 -3.21 -4.72
C GLY A 119 -8.55 -3.79 -3.50
N ASP A 120 -8.95 -2.91 -2.56
CA ASP A 120 -9.71 -3.26 -1.36
C ASP A 120 -9.06 -4.35 -0.47
N MET A 121 -7.74 -4.53 -0.55
CA MET A 121 -6.98 -5.46 0.28
C MET A 121 -6.12 -4.71 1.30
N THR A 122 -6.01 -5.27 2.49
CA THR A 122 -5.02 -4.84 3.48
C THR A 122 -3.59 -5.21 3.02
N VAL A 123 -2.58 -4.54 3.58
CA VAL A 123 -1.16 -4.86 3.31
C VAL A 123 -0.86 -6.35 3.53
N THR A 124 -1.37 -6.93 4.61
CA THR A 124 -1.15 -8.35 4.91
C THR A 124 -1.82 -9.27 3.87
N GLU A 125 -3.06 -9.00 3.49
CA GLU A 125 -3.77 -9.81 2.48
C GLU A 125 -3.09 -9.70 1.10
N ALA A 126 -2.69 -8.50 0.71
CA ALA A 126 -1.97 -8.28 -0.55
C ALA A 126 -0.60 -8.96 -0.55
N ARG A 127 0.15 -8.90 0.57
CA ARG A 127 1.42 -9.59 0.76
C ARG A 127 1.28 -11.11 0.59
N ASP A 128 0.31 -11.70 1.28
CA ASP A 128 0.07 -13.14 1.22
C ASP A 128 -0.38 -13.57 -0.18
N THR A 129 -1.25 -12.77 -0.82
CA THR A 129 -1.74 -13.03 -2.18
C THR A 129 -0.61 -12.95 -3.19
N PHE A 130 0.24 -11.91 -3.11
CA PHE A 130 1.39 -11.75 -3.99
C PHE A 130 2.37 -12.93 -3.82
N ALA A 131 2.75 -13.25 -2.59
CA ALA A 131 3.69 -14.32 -2.31
C ALA A 131 3.21 -15.68 -2.86
N GLN A 132 1.91 -16.01 -2.65
CA GLN A 132 1.32 -17.26 -3.12
C GLN A 132 1.22 -17.35 -4.64
N SER A 133 0.98 -16.22 -5.33
CA SER A 133 0.79 -16.17 -6.78
C SER A 133 2.08 -15.98 -7.58
N SER A 134 3.17 -15.53 -6.94
CA SER A 134 4.43 -15.16 -7.60
C SER A 134 5.21 -16.34 -8.20
N GLY A 135 5.02 -17.56 -7.66
CA GLY A 135 5.81 -18.74 -8.05
C GLY A 135 7.21 -18.79 -7.44
N TYR A 136 7.46 -18.00 -6.39
CA TYR A 136 8.71 -17.98 -5.62
C TYR A 136 8.48 -18.54 -4.22
N GLU A 137 9.51 -19.16 -3.64
CA GLU A 137 9.52 -19.65 -2.27
C GLU A 137 10.18 -18.62 -1.36
N PHE A 138 9.45 -18.15 -0.34
CA PHE A 138 9.92 -17.16 0.64
C PHE A 138 10.13 -17.84 1.99
N GLU A 139 11.33 -17.73 2.57
CA GLU A 139 11.67 -18.44 3.80
C GLU A 139 11.01 -17.89 5.07
N ASP A 140 10.62 -16.61 5.11
CA ASP A 140 10.15 -15.95 6.35
C ASP A 140 8.86 -15.12 6.18
N LEU A 141 7.83 -15.69 5.56
CA LEU A 141 6.50 -15.05 5.52
C LEU A 141 5.89 -14.79 6.91
N MET A 142 6.38 -15.46 7.96
CA MET A 142 5.75 -15.50 9.29
C MET A 142 6.49 -14.69 10.37
N GLY A 143 7.66 -14.14 10.12
CA GLY A 143 8.52 -13.61 11.17
C GLY A 143 8.86 -12.13 11.12
N GLY A 144 8.63 -11.43 10.00
CA GLY A 144 8.97 -10.02 9.82
C GLY A 144 7.81 -9.05 10.02
N SER A 145 8.10 -7.76 10.09
CA SER A 145 7.07 -6.71 9.94
C SER A 145 6.40 -6.85 8.56
N PRO A 146 5.10 -6.56 8.42
CA PRO A 146 4.46 -6.47 7.10
C PRO A 146 5.14 -5.52 6.13
N ASP A 147 5.87 -4.55 6.66
CA ASP A 147 6.58 -3.50 5.91
C ASP A 147 8.02 -3.93 5.52
N ASP A 148 8.52 -5.06 6.05
CA ASP A 148 9.85 -5.53 5.72
C ASP A 148 9.87 -6.20 4.34
N PRO A 149 10.88 -5.91 3.49
CA PRO A 149 11.04 -6.63 2.23
C PRO A 149 11.24 -8.12 2.44
N LEU A 150 10.59 -8.92 1.61
CA LEU A 150 10.80 -10.37 1.54
C LEU A 150 11.58 -10.71 0.29
N THR A 151 12.51 -11.64 0.41
CA THR A 151 13.22 -12.19 -0.74
C THR A 151 12.98 -13.69 -0.82
N GLY A 152 12.64 -14.15 -2.01
CA GLY A 152 12.41 -15.55 -2.32
C GLY A 152 13.17 -15.99 -3.57
N THR A 153 13.22 -17.29 -3.80
CA THR A 153 13.83 -17.89 -4.97
C THR A 153 12.85 -18.82 -5.67
N ASN A 154 13.01 -19.02 -6.98
CA ASN A 154 12.25 -20.00 -7.72
C ASN A 154 13.13 -21.22 -8.13
N GLU A 155 12.52 -22.22 -8.76
CA GLU A 155 13.22 -23.43 -9.21
C GLU A 155 14.36 -23.17 -10.23
N LYS A 156 14.36 -22.00 -10.87
CA LYS A 156 15.43 -21.61 -11.82
C LYS A 156 16.59 -20.90 -11.14
N GLY A 157 16.50 -20.61 -9.83
CA GLY A 157 17.49 -19.84 -9.09
C GLY A 157 17.37 -18.33 -9.31
N GLU A 158 16.26 -17.83 -9.86
CA GLU A 158 15.97 -16.40 -9.94
C GLU A 158 15.50 -15.91 -8.56
N TYR A 159 15.86 -14.68 -8.20
CA TYR A 159 15.42 -14.00 -6.99
C TYR A 159 14.26 -13.07 -7.27
N LEU A 160 13.35 -12.97 -6.33
CA LEU A 160 12.29 -11.96 -6.27
C LEU A 160 12.28 -11.36 -4.87
N SER A 161 12.51 -10.06 -4.79
CA SER A 161 12.31 -9.31 -3.57
C SER A 161 11.08 -8.43 -3.71
N PHE A 162 10.29 -8.27 -2.65
CA PHE A 162 9.14 -7.40 -2.66
C PHE A 162 8.79 -6.86 -1.27
N PHE A 163 8.08 -5.75 -1.25
CA PHE A 163 7.36 -5.24 -0.08
C PHE A 163 5.98 -4.75 -0.50
N VAL A 164 5.08 -4.57 0.47
CA VAL A 164 3.73 -4.06 0.21
C VAL A 164 3.50 -2.78 0.99
N ALA A 165 3.03 -1.75 0.31
CA ALA A 165 2.68 -0.46 0.90
C ALA A 165 1.17 -0.20 0.77
N ALA A 166 0.59 0.46 1.78
CA ALA A 166 -0.78 0.94 1.70
C ALA A 166 -0.88 2.24 0.89
N GLY A 167 -1.93 2.36 0.08
CA GLY A 167 -2.26 3.57 -0.68
C GLY A 167 -3.77 3.82 -0.67
N GLY A 168 -4.27 4.52 0.35
CA GLY A 168 -5.70 4.76 0.51
C GLY A 168 -6.47 3.48 0.86
N ALA A 169 -7.39 3.06 -0.02
CA ALA A 169 -8.15 1.80 0.14
C ALA A 169 -7.43 0.59 -0.47
N ASP A 170 -6.39 0.82 -1.26
CA ASP A 170 -5.66 -0.20 -2.00
C ASP A 170 -4.31 -0.49 -1.34
N SER A 171 -3.72 -1.63 -1.70
CA SER A 171 -2.35 -1.98 -1.37
C SER A 171 -1.54 -2.22 -2.64
N TYR A 172 -0.24 -1.89 -2.59
CA TYR A 172 0.66 -1.96 -3.74
C TYR A 172 1.86 -2.84 -3.40
N ALA A 173 2.02 -3.94 -4.14
CA ALA A 173 3.23 -4.75 -4.07
C ALA A 173 4.28 -4.16 -5.03
N VAL A 174 5.39 -3.70 -4.46
CA VAL A 174 6.56 -3.28 -5.22
C VAL A 174 7.55 -4.42 -5.18
N SER A 175 7.92 -4.94 -6.36
CA SER A 175 8.78 -6.10 -6.48
C SER A 175 9.88 -5.88 -7.50
N TRP A 176 11.03 -6.50 -7.25
CA TRP A 176 12.14 -6.56 -8.21
C TRP A 176 12.64 -7.99 -8.35
N ARG A 177 12.73 -8.41 -9.59
CA ARG A 177 13.21 -9.73 -9.99
C ARG A 177 14.59 -9.61 -10.62
N TYR A 178 15.47 -10.54 -10.30
CA TYR A 178 16.82 -10.60 -10.86
C TYR A 178 17.36 -12.03 -10.85
N PRO A 179 18.23 -12.42 -11.84
CA PRO A 179 18.87 -13.70 -11.86
C PRO A 179 20.01 -13.78 -10.82
N ALA A 180 20.43 -14.99 -10.49
CA ALA A 180 21.44 -15.23 -9.44
C ALA A 180 22.77 -14.49 -9.71
N GLU A 181 23.18 -14.41 -10.96
CA GLU A 181 24.42 -13.70 -11.38
C GLU A 181 24.36 -12.18 -11.18
N ALA A 182 23.16 -11.61 -11.05
CA ALA A 182 22.98 -10.19 -10.77
C ALA A 182 22.77 -9.90 -9.28
N ALA A 183 22.75 -10.92 -8.42
CA ALA A 183 22.45 -10.78 -7.00
C ALA A 183 23.43 -9.85 -6.25
N GLU A 184 24.71 -9.83 -6.66
CA GLU A 184 25.74 -8.96 -6.04
C GLU A 184 25.46 -7.47 -6.25
N GLY A 185 24.64 -7.12 -7.26
CA GLY A 185 24.26 -5.73 -7.55
C GLY A 185 22.88 -5.31 -7.06
N PHE A 186 22.02 -6.27 -6.66
CA PHE A 186 20.62 -6.02 -6.29
C PHE A 186 20.23 -6.60 -4.91
N GLY A 187 21.17 -7.25 -4.21
CA GLY A 187 20.97 -7.89 -2.91
C GLY A 187 21.16 -6.96 -1.71
#